data_daad13775f451496d36f6bf437ab9133
#
_entry.id   daad13775f451496d36f6bf437ab9133
#
_cell.length_a   1.000
_cell.length_b   1.000
_cell.length_c   1.000
_cell.angle_alpha   90.00
_cell.angle_beta   90.00
_cell.angle_gamma   90.00
#
_symmetry.space_group_name_H-M   'P 1'
#
loop_
_entity.id
_entity.type
_entity.pdbx_description
1 polymer ?
#
loop_
_entity_poly.entity_id
_entity_poly.type
_entity_poly.pdbx_seq_one_letter_code
_entity_poly.pdbx_strand_id
1 'polypeptide(L)'
;MKILYKSETVKKQFSSEYKKKWRYPERVKMKLEAAENFILNAESLMDVANYIPFHFEHLKGNRKDEWSIRLGNTGYRVTMIPCDNEGQEITEGDILSQCKIIKIVKVTEVSNHYE
;
A
#
# COMPACT_ATOMS: atom_id res chain seq x y z
N MET A 1 -8.20 -8.05 -1.92
CA MET A 1 -6.83 -8.60 -1.99
C MET A 1 -6.30 -8.95 -0.63
N LYS A 2 -5.25 -9.74 -0.58
CA LYS A 2 -4.54 -10.08 0.65
C LYS A 2 -3.40 -9.08 0.90
N ILE A 3 -3.23 -8.67 2.15
CA ILE A 3 -2.18 -7.75 2.56
C ILE A 3 -1.17 -8.49 3.43
N LEU A 4 0.09 -8.48 3.00
CA LEU A 4 1.22 -8.94 3.79
C LEU A 4 1.96 -7.70 4.31
N TYR A 5 2.87 -7.89 5.26
CA TYR A 5 3.62 -6.79 5.86
C TYR A 5 5.10 -7.13 5.89
N LYS A 6 5.93 -6.12 5.62
CA LYS A 6 7.38 -6.27 5.66
C LYS A 6 7.87 -6.65 7.06
N SER A 7 7.21 -6.14 8.09
CA SER A 7 7.59 -6.38 9.49
C SER A 7 6.37 -6.22 10.39
N GLU A 8 6.50 -6.68 11.63
CA GLU A 8 5.48 -6.48 12.65
C GLU A 8 5.27 -5.00 12.94
N THR A 9 6.32 -4.19 12.89
CA THR A 9 6.24 -2.75 13.07
C THR A 9 5.35 -2.11 12.00
N VAL A 10 5.56 -2.48 10.74
CA VAL A 10 4.74 -1.96 9.63
C VAL A 10 3.29 -2.38 9.80
N LYS A 11 3.06 -3.62 10.19
CA LYS A 11 1.70 -4.11 10.42
C LYS A 11 0.99 -3.29 11.48
N LYS A 12 1.69 -2.95 12.57
CA LYS A 12 1.13 -2.12 13.64
C LYS A 12 0.85 -0.69 13.20
N GLN A 13 1.59 -0.18 12.22
CA GLN A 13 1.38 1.16 11.69
C GLN A 13 0.17 1.23 10.76
N PHE A 14 -0.08 0.20 10.00
CA PHE A 14 -1.09 0.22 8.94
C PHE A 14 -2.40 -0.45 9.32
N SER A 15 -2.34 -1.62 9.95
CA SER A 15 -3.53 -2.46 10.18
C SER A 15 -4.46 -1.88 11.24
N SER A 16 -5.77 -1.94 11.00
CA SER A 16 -6.79 -1.52 11.96
C SER A 16 -6.87 -2.41 13.20
N GLU A 17 -6.24 -3.59 13.17
CA GLU A 17 -6.15 -4.45 14.34
C GLU A 17 -5.38 -3.83 15.50
N TYR A 18 -4.54 -2.84 15.21
CA TYR A 18 -3.64 -2.26 16.19
C TYR A 18 -4.00 -0.81 16.48
N LYS A 19 -4.13 -0.48 17.74
CA LYS A 19 -4.55 0.87 18.20
C LYS A 19 -3.42 1.89 18.17
N LYS A 20 -2.20 1.54 17.72
CA LYS A 20 -1.07 2.48 17.65
C LYS A 20 -1.24 3.60 16.64
N LYS A 21 -2.33 3.60 15.91
CA LYS A 21 -2.71 4.71 15.05
C LYS A 21 -2.92 6.03 15.80
N TRP A 22 -2.94 6.01 17.14
CA TRP A 22 -3.06 7.23 17.92
C TRP A 22 -1.93 8.24 17.67
N ARG A 23 -0.80 7.77 17.10
CA ARG A 23 0.33 8.66 16.77
C ARG A 23 0.09 9.51 15.52
N TYR A 24 -0.92 9.19 14.75
CA TYR A 24 -1.24 9.93 13.53
C TYR A 24 -2.33 10.98 13.81
N PRO A 25 -2.32 12.10 13.06
CA PRO A 25 -3.48 12.98 13.05
C PRO A 25 -4.75 12.20 12.68
N GLU A 26 -5.90 12.64 13.17
CA GLU A 26 -7.16 11.94 12.98
C GLU A 26 -7.47 11.69 11.49
N ARG A 27 -7.25 12.71 10.64
CA ARG A 27 -7.51 12.54 9.20
C ARG A 27 -6.63 11.50 8.54
N VAL A 28 -5.40 11.30 9.06
CA VAL A 28 -4.51 10.26 8.56
C VAL A 28 -5.02 8.89 8.97
N LYS A 29 -5.47 8.75 10.21
CA LYS A 29 -6.06 7.48 10.68
C LYS A 29 -7.25 7.07 9.83
N MET A 30 -8.14 8.02 9.53
CA MET A 30 -9.32 7.76 8.71
C MET A 30 -8.92 7.32 7.30
N LYS A 31 -7.92 7.97 6.72
CA LYS A 31 -7.43 7.61 5.39
C LYS A 31 -6.72 6.25 5.37
N LEU A 32 -6.00 5.92 6.44
CA LEU A 32 -5.38 4.60 6.58
C LEU A 32 -6.44 3.50 6.63
N GLU A 33 -7.48 3.68 7.41
CA GLU A 33 -8.57 2.71 7.50
C GLU A 33 -9.30 2.55 6.17
N ALA A 34 -9.55 3.67 5.49
CA ALA A 34 -10.19 3.64 4.18
C ALA A 34 -9.31 2.92 3.15
N ALA A 35 -8.00 3.16 3.16
CA ALA A 35 -7.07 2.51 2.25
C ALA A 35 -7.00 1.00 2.51
N GLU A 36 -6.93 0.60 3.77
CA GLU A 36 -6.92 -0.81 4.14
C GLU A 36 -8.18 -1.52 3.65
N ASN A 37 -9.34 -0.92 3.93
CA ASN A 37 -10.62 -1.49 3.49
C ASN A 37 -10.71 -1.56 1.96
N PHE A 38 -10.25 -0.53 1.28
CA PHE A 38 -10.24 -0.52 -0.19
C PHE A 38 -9.43 -1.70 -0.74
N ILE A 39 -8.21 -1.87 -0.22
CA ILE A 39 -7.31 -2.93 -0.69
C ILE A 39 -7.89 -4.31 -0.37
N LEU A 40 -8.40 -4.51 0.85
CA LEU A 40 -8.98 -5.79 1.25
C LEU A 40 -10.20 -6.18 0.39
N ASN A 41 -10.96 -5.20 -0.07
CA ASN A 41 -12.16 -5.44 -0.89
C ASN A 41 -11.88 -5.39 -2.39
N ALA A 42 -10.69 -4.99 -2.81
CA ALA A 42 -10.33 -4.96 -4.21
C ALA A 42 -10.17 -6.38 -4.77
N GLU A 43 -10.57 -6.58 -6.02
CA GLU A 43 -10.39 -7.87 -6.69
C GLU A 43 -8.94 -8.12 -7.08
N SER A 44 -8.23 -7.06 -7.45
CA SER A 44 -6.83 -7.14 -7.87
C SER A 44 -6.17 -5.78 -7.71
N LEU A 45 -4.86 -5.75 -7.95
CA LEU A 45 -4.09 -4.49 -7.92
C LEU A 45 -4.60 -3.49 -8.94
N MET A 46 -5.28 -3.93 -9.99
CA MET A 46 -5.86 -3.02 -10.98
C MET A 46 -6.84 -2.04 -10.35
N ASP A 47 -7.64 -2.49 -9.38
CA ASP A 47 -8.59 -1.59 -8.71
C ASP A 47 -7.85 -0.48 -7.96
N VAL A 48 -6.72 -0.80 -7.36
CA VAL A 48 -5.88 0.19 -6.65
C VAL A 48 -5.24 1.15 -7.65
N ALA A 49 -4.68 0.61 -8.73
CA ALA A 49 -4.02 1.41 -9.76
C ALA A 49 -4.98 2.37 -10.46
N ASN A 50 -6.23 1.97 -10.63
CA ASN A 50 -7.24 2.76 -11.32
C ASN A 50 -7.98 3.74 -10.40
N TYR A 51 -7.80 3.64 -9.09
CA TYR A 51 -8.44 4.57 -8.17
C TYR A 51 -7.63 5.87 -8.14
N ILE A 52 -8.08 6.87 -8.88
CA ILE A 52 -7.36 8.12 -9.09
C ILE A 52 -6.87 8.78 -7.79
N PRO A 53 -7.68 8.87 -6.71
CA PRO A 53 -7.22 9.53 -5.48
C PRO A 53 -5.99 8.88 -4.83
N PHE A 54 -5.70 7.61 -5.12
CA PHE A 54 -4.51 6.95 -4.59
C PHE A 54 -3.22 7.40 -5.28
N HIS A 55 -3.34 7.93 -6.51
CA HIS A 55 -2.17 8.34 -7.26
C HIS A 55 -1.09 7.26 -7.24
N PHE A 56 -1.46 6.05 -7.68
CA PHE A 56 -0.57 4.88 -7.65
C PHE A 56 0.69 5.16 -8.46
N GLU A 57 1.85 5.08 -7.81
CA GLU A 57 3.11 5.54 -8.39
C GLU A 57 4.23 4.54 -8.14
N HIS A 58 5.01 4.28 -9.19
CA HIS A 58 6.20 3.44 -9.11
C HIS A 58 7.36 4.26 -8.55
N LEU A 59 8.01 3.77 -7.51
CA LEU A 59 9.18 4.42 -6.94
C LEU A 59 10.41 4.12 -7.79
N LYS A 60 11.45 4.93 -7.62
CA LYS A 60 12.67 4.85 -8.44
C LYS A 60 13.91 4.59 -7.58
N GLY A 61 15.04 4.34 -8.24
CA GLY A 61 16.31 4.12 -7.58
C GLY A 61 16.34 2.77 -6.86
N ASN A 62 16.86 2.75 -5.64
CA ASN A 62 16.97 1.54 -4.87
C ASN A 62 15.64 1.04 -4.30
N ARG A 63 14.54 1.75 -4.56
CA ARG A 63 13.19 1.35 -4.18
C ARG A 63 12.35 0.96 -5.39
N LYS A 64 12.97 0.57 -6.48
CA LYS A 64 12.31 0.29 -7.76
C LYS A 64 11.29 -0.84 -7.73
N ASP A 65 11.28 -1.68 -6.69
CA ASP A 65 10.30 -2.74 -6.56
C ASP A 65 9.05 -2.29 -5.81
N GLU A 66 9.07 -1.07 -5.27
CA GLU A 66 7.99 -0.54 -4.45
C GLU A 66 7.11 0.42 -5.22
N TRP A 67 5.84 0.43 -4.84
CA TRP A 67 4.81 1.33 -5.36
C TRP A 67 4.18 2.05 -4.20
N SER A 68 3.66 3.25 -4.44
CA SER A 68 3.05 4.03 -3.37
C SER A 68 1.63 4.45 -3.70
N ILE A 69 0.83 4.62 -2.64
CA ILE A 69 -0.47 5.27 -2.72
C ILE A 69 -0.47 6.45 -1.77
N ARG A 70 -1.18 7.52 -2.15
CA ARG A 70 -1.34 8.70 -1.31
C ARG A 70 -2.53 8.53 -0.37
N LEU A 71 -2.42 9.09 0.81
CA LEU A 71 -3.52 9.15 1.77
C LEU A 71 -4.17 10.55 1.69
N GLY A 72 -4.90 10.77 0.59
CA GLY A 72 -5.52 12.06 0.31
C GLY A 72 -4.46 13.16 0.19
N ASN A 73 -4.76 14.32 0.78
CA ASN A 73 -3.83 15.46 0.80
C ASN A 73 -3.13 15.61 2.16
N THR A 74 -2.99 14.51 2.90
CA THR A 74 -2.40 14.53 4.25
C THR A 74 -0.88 14.67 4.25
N GLY A 75 -0.22 14.40 3.10
CA GLY A 75 1.23 14.31 3.04
C GLY A 75 1.76 12.91 3.34
N TYR A 76 0.92 12.03 3.85
CA TYR A 76 1.32 10.64 4.12
C TYR A 76 1.08 9.76 2.90
N ARG A 77 1.90 8.72 2.79
CA ARG A 77 1.74 7.70 1.76
C ARG A 77 2.05 6.32 2.33
N VAL A 78 1.51 5.31 1.67
CA VAL A 78 1.78 3.90 1.98
C VAL A 78 2.53 3.31 0.81
N THR A 79 3.64 2.62 1.09
CA THR A 79 4.40 1.93 0.05
C THR A 79 4.20 0.43 0.16
N MET A 80 4.26 -0.24 -0.98
CA MET A 80 3.99 -1.66 -1.06
C MET A 80 4.75 -2.30 -2.21
N ILE A 81 4.96 -3.62 -2.11
CA ILE A 81 5.54 -4.43 -3.18
C ILE A 81 4.47 -5.41 -3.64
N PRO A 82 4.14 -5.43 -4.94
CA PRO A 82 3.23 -6.46 -5.48
C PRO A 82 3.82 -7.85 -5.32
N CYS A 83 2.97 -8.82 -5.00
CA CYS A 83 3.40 -10.20 -4.79
C CYS A 83 2.63 -11.16 -5.70
N ASP A 84 3.24 -12.32 -5.97
CA ASP A 84 2.56 -13.40 -6.68
C ASP A 84 1.60 -14.14 -5.72
N ASN A 85 0.92 -15.16 -6.24
CA ASN A 85 -0.08 -15.90 -5.45
C ASN A 85 0.52 -16.72 -4.31
N GLU A 86 1.83 -16.86 -4.27
CA GLU A 86 2.53 -17.54 -3.19
C GLU A 86 3.11 -16.55 -2.16
N GLY A 87 2.86 -15.26 -2.36
CA GLY A 87 3.36 -14.21 -1.48
C GLY A 87 4.78 -13.78 -1.76
N GLN A 88 5.36 -14.23 -2.87
CA GLN A 88 6.72 -13.83 -3.27
C GLN A 88 6.68 -12.48 -3.95
N GLU A 89 7.62 -11.60 -3.62
CA GLU A 89 7.72 -10.28 -4.23
C GLU A 89 7.98 -10.39 -5.73
N ILE A 90 7.23 -9.62 -6.51
CA ILE A 90 7.45 -9.53 -7.96
C ILE A 90 8.45 -8.42 -8.21
N THR A 91 9.65 -8.79 -8.64
CA THR A 91 10.75 -7.84 -8.84
C THR A 91 11.10 -7.64 -10.30
N GLU A 92 10.43 -8.34 -11.21
CA GLU A 92 10.68 -8.25 -12.65
C GLU A 92 9.38 -8.12 -13.42
N GLY A 93 9.48 -7.59 -14.63
CA GLY A 93 8.36 -7.45 -15.54
C GLY A 93 7.60 -6.15 -15.35
N ASP A 94 6.60 -5.96 -16.17
CA ASP A 94 5.75 -4.77 -16.17
C ASP A 94 4.57 -4.99 -15.23
N ILE A 95 4.62 -4.38 -14.06
CA ILE A 95 3.57 -4.53 -13.04
C ILE A 95 2.22 -4.03 -13.56
N LEU A 96 2.20 -2.91 -14.27
CA LEU A 96 0.93 -2.36 -14.75
C LEU A 96 0.22 -3.31 -15.72
N SER A 97 0.97 -4.05 -16.53
CA SER A 97 0.37 -5.04 -17.43
C SER A 97 -0.12 -6.28 -16.67
N GLN A 98 0.38 -6.52 -15.45
CA GLN A 98 0.02 -7.67 -14.63
C GLN A 98 -1.00 -7.37 -13.56
N CYS A 99 -1.43 -6.12 -13.41
CA CYS A 99 -2.30 -5.67 -12.32
C CYS A 99 -3.56 -6.53 -12.14
N LYS A 100 -4.13 -7.01 -13.24
CA LYS A 100 -5.36 -7.80 -13.21
C LYS A 100 -5.22 -9.11 -12.46
N ILE A 101 -4.02 -9.70 -12.45
CA ILE A 101 -3.79 -11.00 -11.82
C ILE A 101 -3.09 -10.89 -10.48
N ILE A 102 -2.65 -9.70 -10.08
CA ILE A 102 -1.98 -9.51 -8.79
C ILE A 102 -3.03 -9.36 -7.70
N LYS A 103 -3.01 -10.28 -6.74
CA LYS A 103 -4.00 -10.39 -5.67
C LYS A 103 -3.43 -10.20 -4.27
N ILE A 104 -2.11 -10.00 -4.18
CA ILE A 104 -1.40 -9.87 -2.90
C ILE A 104 -0.43 -8.71 -3.00
N VAL A 105 -0.44 -7.86 -1.96
CA VAL A 105 0.55 -6.79 -1.83
C VAL A 105 1.19 -6.88 -0.46
N LYS A 106 2.46 -6.52 -0.39
CA LYS A 106 3.20 -6.45 0.88
C LYS A 106 3.43 -4.98 1.22
N VAL A 107 2.78 -4.50 2.28
CA VAL A 107 2.99 -3.13 2.75
C VAL A 107 4.37 -3.02 3.37
N THR A 108 5.15 -2.05 2.94
CA THR A 108 6.54 -1.88 3.36
C THR A 108 6.76 -0.67 4.26
N GLU A 109 5.94 0.36 4.12
CA GLU A 109 6.13 1.58 4.90
C GLU A 109 4.88 2.45 4.90
N VAL A 110 4.65 3.13 6.03
CA VAL A 110 3.73 4.28 6.11
C VAL A 110 4.61 5.48 6.46
N SER A 111 4.67 6.47 5.58
CA SER A 111 5.60 7.58 5.74
C SER A 111 4.96 8.93 5.50
N ASN A 112 5.52 9.96 6.14
CA ASN A 112 5.14 11.33 5.89
C ASN A 112 6.06 11.89 4.79
N HIS A 113 5.51 12.07 3.60
CA HIS A 113 6.27 12.47 2.42
C HIS A 113 6.76 13.93 2.47
N TYR A 114 6.14 14.76 3.28
CA TYR A 114 6.45 16.20 3.34
C TYR A 114 7.32 16.61 4.53
N GLU A 115 7.87 15.67 5.23
CA GLU A 115 8.85 16.01 6.26
C GLU A 115 10.09 16.65 5.68
#